data_58c9ae6d01d18769a1a44b32d126ec3b
#
_entry.id   58c9ae6d01d18769a1a44b32d126ec3b
#
_cell.length_a   1.000
_cell.length_b   1.000
_cell.length_c   1.000
_cell.angle_alpha   90.00
_cell.angle_beta   90.00
_cell.angle_gamma   90.00
#
_symmetry.space_group_name_H-M   'P 1'
#
loop_
_entity.id
_entity.type
_entity.pdbx_description
1 polymer ?
#
loop_
_entity_poly.entity_id
_entity_poly.type
_entity_poly.pdbx_seq_one_letter_code
_entity_poly.pdbx_strand_id
1 'polypeptide(L)'
;MKDIEKLQITSKNLKKLKFNTDGLIPAVIQDYKTKDVLMMAFMNLESLKRTLKLGKTCFWSRSRKEYWVKGMTSGHIQYVKSIYYDCDCDTVLIKVRQIGAACHTNKRSCFYREIKK
;
A
#
# COMPACT_ATOMS: atom_id res chain seq x y z
N MET A 1 9.69 -10.16 -14.85
CA MET A 1 8.43 -10.30 -14.10
C MET A 1 7.35 -9.48 -14.79
N LYS A 2 6.23 -10.10 -15.05
CA LYS A 2 5.12 -9.41 -15.73
C LYS A 2 4.21 -8.78 -14.68
N ASP A 3 4.25 -7.48 -14.56
CA ASP A 3 3.55 -6.75 -13.51
C ASP A 3 2.03 -6.96 -13.55
N ILE A 4 1.44 -6.94 -14.74
CA ILE A 4 0.00 -7.08 -14.92
C ILE A 4 -0.51 -8.42 -14.38
N GLU A 5 0.19 -9.49 -14.66
CA GLU A 5 -0.20 -10.82 -14.18
C GLU A 5 -0.10 -10.91 -12.67
N LYS A 6 0.90 -10.26 -12.10
CA LYS A 6 1.09 -10.23 -10.64
C LYS A 6 0.02 -9.42 -9.93
N LEU A 7 -0.58 -8.47 -10.61
CA LEU A 7 -1.66 -7.66 -10.05
C LEU A 7 -3.00 -8.37 -10.08
N GLN A 8 -3.10 -9.48 -10.82
CA GLN A 8 -4.34 -10.27 -10.88
C GLN A 8 -4.41 -11.21 -9.68
N ILE A 9 -4.62 -10.64 -8.51
CA ILE A 9 -4.79 -11.43 -7.29
C ILE A 9 -6.18 -12.02 -7.30
N THR A 10 -6.25 -13.34 -7.33
CA THR A 10 -7.52 -14.06 -7.31
C THR A 10 -8.11 -14.07 -5.90
N SER A 11 -9.39 -14.42 -5.80
CA SER A 11 -10.02 -14.63 -4.50
C SER A 11 -9.24 -15.65 -3.66
N LYS A 12 -8.63 -16.62 -4.31
CA LYS A 12 -7.82 -17.64 -3.65
C LYS A 12 -6.61 -17.01 -2.94
N ASN A 13 -5.91 -16.09 -3.62
CA ASN A 13 -4.76 -15.41 -3.03
C ASN A 13 -5.18 -14.50 -1.88
N LEU A 14 -6.29 -13.79 -2.03
CA LEU A 14 -6.81 -12.93 -0.98
C LEU A 14 -7.17 -13.74 0.27
N LYS A 15 -7.67 -14.95 0.11
CA LYS A 15 -8.02 -15.82 1.22
C LYS A 15 -6.82 -16.28 2.03
N LYS A 16 -5.63 -16.25 1.44
CA LYS A 16 -4.39 -16.61 2.13
C LYS A 16 -3.93 -15.54 3.11
N LEU A 17 -4.38 -14.32 2.94
CA LEU A 17 -3.94 -13.20 3.77
C LEU A 17 -4.53 -13.28 5.16
N LYS A 18 -3.69 -13.01 6.15
CA LYS A 18 -4.06 -13.05 7.56
C LYS A 18 -4.24 -11.62 8.07
N PHE A 19 -5.49 -11.21 8.16
CA PHE A 19 -5.83 -9.93 8.74
C PHE A 19 -5.82 -10.04 10.26
N ASN A 20 -5.52 -8.92 10.94
CA ASN A 20 -5.51 -8.91 12.40
C ASN A 20 -6.95 -8.97 12.95
N THR A 21 -7.09 -8.89 14.29
CA THR A 21 -8.40 -8.99 14.94
C THR A 21 -9.35 -7.86 14.54
N ASP A 22 -8.82 -6.73 14.07
CA ASP A 22 -9.63 -5.61 13.58
C ASP A 22 -9.91 -5.72 12.08
N GLY A 23 -9.50 -6.80 11.44
CA GLY A 23 -9.66 -7.00 10.01
C GLY A 23 -8.69 -6.20 9.17
N LEU A 24 -7.55 -5.84 9.72
CA LEU A 24 -6.55 -4.99 9.05
C LEU A 24 -5.26 -5.75 8.77
N ILE A 25 -4.59 -5.32 7.70
CA ILE A 25 -3.27 -5.82 7.33
C ILE A 25 -2.37 -4.61 7.02
N PRO A 26 -1.14 -4.58 7.55
CA PRO A 26 -0.22 -3.50 7.22
C PRO A 26 0.26 -3.61 5.77
N ALA A 27 0.34 -2.46 5.11
CA ALA A 27 0.80 -2.35 3.74
C ALA A 27 2.03 -1.44 3.71
N VAL A 28 3.17 -2.00 3.34
CA VAL A 28 4.41 -1.26 3.13
C VAL A 28 4.42 -0.79 1.68
N ILE A 29 4.62 0.50 1.46
CA ILE A 29 4.61 1.09 0.13
C ILE A 29 6.04 1.43 -0.26
N GLN A 30 6.46 0.93 -1.41
CA GLN A 30 7.82 1.05 -1.91
C GLN A 30 7.80 1.57 -3.34
N ASP A 31 8.72 2.47 -3.67
CA ASP A 31 8.88 2.90 -5.07
C ASP A 31 9.37 1.71 -5.90
N TYR A 32 8.68 1.44 -7.01
CA TYR A 32 8.98 0.28 -7.83
C TYR A 32 10.36 0.37 -8.50
N LYS A 33 10.84 1.58 -8.76
CA LYS A 33 12.06 1.83 -9.50
C LYS A 33 13.26 2.05 -8.58
N THR A 34 13.14 2.97 -7.63
CA THR A 34 14.25 3.32 -6.73
C THR A 34 14.38 2.37 -5.55
N LYS A 35 13.31 1.66 -5.22
CA LYS A 35 13.20 0.78 -4.06
C LYS A 35 13.15 1.53 -2.72
N ASP A 36 12.96 2.84 -2.76
CA ASP A 36 12.76 3.61 -1.53
C ASP A 36 11.48 3.15 -0.84
N VAL A 37 11.56 2.93 0.47
CA VAL A 37 10.37 2.69 1.27
C VAL A 37 9.73 4.04 1.53
N LEU A 38 8.46 4.18 1.14
CA LEU A 38 7.79 5.47 1.13
C LEU A 38 6.90 5.71 2.34
N MET A 39 6.16 4.71 2.74
CA MET A 39 5.22 4.82 3.86
C MET A 39 4.69 3.45 4.25
N MET A 40 3.96 3.41 5.36
CA MET A 40 3.16 2.25 5.74
C MET A 40 1.77 2.74 6.15
N ALA A 41 0.75 2.01 5.76
CA ALA A 41 -0.62 2.28 6.15
C ALA A 41 -1.37 0.96 6.25
N PHE A 42 -2.60 1.01 6.75
CA PHE A 42 -3.41 -0.20 6.91
C PHE A 42 -4.44 -0.34 5.81
N MET A 43 -4.73 -1.58 5.47
CA MET A 43 -5.78 -1.94 4.54
C MET A 43 -6.68 -2.96 5.21
N ASN A 44 -7.96 -2.94 4.85
CA ASN A 44 -8.84 -4.07 5.09
C ASN A 44 -9.10 -4.77 3.76
N LEU A 45 -9.88 -5.85 3.77
CA LEU A 45 -10.12 -6.61 2.54
C LEU A 45 -10.75 -5.74 1.47
N GLU A 46 -11.69 -4.87 1.84
CA GLU A 46 -12.36 -4.01 0.87
C GLU A 46 -11.41 -2.98 0.25
N SER A 47 -10.54 -2.33 1.06
CA SER A 47 -9.58 -1.37 0.51
C SER A 47 -8.57 -2.04 -0.41
N LEU A 48 -8.18 -3.28 -0.10
CA LEU A 48 -7.29 -4.05 -0.97
C LEU A 48 -7.97 -4.37 -2.31
N LYS A 49 -9.24 -4.75 -2.27
CA LYS A 49 -10.03 -4.98 -3.50
C LYS A 49 -10.14 -3.69 -4.32
N ARG A 50 -10.38 -2.56 -3.67
CA ARG A 50 -10.45 -1.26 -4.36
C ARG A 50 -9.12 -0.89 -4.98
N THR A 51 -8.02 -1.17 -4.29
CA THR A 51 -6.67 -0.94 -4.81
C THR A 51 -6.45 -1.72 -6.10
N LEU A 52 -6.83 -3.00 -6.11
CA LEU A 52 -6.71 -3.83 -7.31
C LEU A 52 -7.57 -3.31 -8.45
N LYS A 53 -8.80 -2.89 -8.15
CA LYS A 53 -9.73 -2.40 -9.17
C LYS A 53 -9.29 -1.05 -9.73
N LEU A 54 -8.83 -0.14 -8.89
CA LEU A 54 -8.47 1.22 -9.29
C LEU A 54 -7.06 1.31 -9.89
N GLY A 55 -6.18 0.38 -9.55
CA GLY A 55 -4.77 0.51 -9.90
C GLY A 55 -4.05 1.61 -9.12
N LYS A 56 -4.67 2.10 -8.07
CA LYS A 56 -4.16 3.15 -7.18
C LYS A 56 -4.33 2.67 -5.75
N THR A 57 -3.43 3.07 -4.84
CA THR A 57 -3.53 2.62 -3.46
C THR A 57 -4.75 3.23 -2.77
N CYS A 58 -5.53 2.36 -2.15
CA CYS A 58 -6.68 2.73 -1.32
C CYS A 58 -6.45 2.12 0.05
N PHE A 59 -6.47 2.94 1.07
CA PHE A 59 -6.18 2.54 2.45
C PHE A 59 -7.42 2.64 3.33
N TRP A 60 -7.33 2.06 4.51
CA TRP A 60 -8.32 2.24 5.56
C TRP A 60 -7.73 3.12 6.67
N SER A 61 -8.38 4.23 6.96
CA SER A 61 -7.99 5.11 8.06
C SER A 61 -8.59 4.59 9.36
N ARG A 62 -7.75 4.18 10.30
CA ARG A 62 -8.19 3.68 11.60
C ARG A 62 -8.83 4.78 12.46
N SER A 63 -8.29 5.98 12.40
CA SER A 63 -8.77 7.10 13.21
C SER A 63 -10.07 7.69 12.68
N ARG A 64 -10.19 7.84 11.36
CA ARG A 64 -11.37 8.42 10.72
C ARG A 64 -12.43 7.39 10.38
N LYS A 65 -12.07 6.11 10.40
CA LYS A 65 -12.93 4.98 10.02
C LYS A 65 -13.54 5.18 8.63
N GLU A 66 -12.67 5.49 7.67
CA GLU A 66 -13.08 5.69 6.29
C GLU A 66 -11.99 5.22 5.32
N TYR A 67 -12.40 4.98 4.09
CA TYR A 67 -11.48 4.66 3.01
C TYR A 67 -10.86 5.94 2.47
N TRP A 68 -9.60 5.81 2.03
CA TRP A 68 -8.96 6.96 1.40
C TRP A 68 -8.03 6.49 0.28
N VAL A 69 -8.21 7.04 -0.91
CA VAL A 69 -7.33 6.82 -2.05
C VAL A 69 -6.19 7.82 -1.96
N LYS A 70 -4.96 7.31 -1.88
CA LYS A 70 -3.78 8.16 -1.73
C LYS A 70 -3.68 9.14 -2.90
N GLY A 71 -3.59 10.42 -2.57
CA GLY A 71 -3.40 11.47 -3.57
C GLY A 71 -4.66 12.04 -4.21
N MET A 72 -5.85 11.62 -3.79
CA MET A 72 -7.10 12.14 -4.38
C MET A 72 -7.23 13.66 -4.23
N THR A 73 -6.77 14.20 -3.11
CA THR A 73 -6.82 15.64 -2.86
C THR A 73 -5.51 16.31 -3.26
N SER A 74 -4.39 15.74 -2.87
CA SER A 74 -3.07 16.35 -3.09
C SER A 74 -2.53 16.17 -4.51
N GLY A 75 -3.03 15.21 -5.25
CA GLY A 75 -2.47 14.82 -6.54
C GLY A 75 -1.28 13.89 -6.44
N HIS A 76 -0.80 13.57 -5.24
CA HIS A 76 0.37 12.70 -5.03
C HIS A 76 -0.06 11.24 -5.02
N ILE A 77 -0.53 10.78 -6.16
CA ILE A 77 -1.11 9.45 -6.37
C ILE A 77 -0.01 8.39 -6.36
N GLN A 78 -0.38 7.18 -5.93
CA GLN A 78 0.47 6.00 -6.01
C GLN A 78 -0.15 5.01 -6.98
N TYR A 79 0.45 4.88 -8.16
CA TYR A 79 0.00 3.90 -9.15
C TYR A 79 0.62 2.55 -8.85
N VAL A 80 -0.22 1.54 -8.69
CA VAL A 80 0.22 0.19 -8.30
C VAL A 80 0.91 -0.50 -9.45
N LYS A 81 2.11 -1.02 -9.20
CA LYS A 81 2.89 -1.79 -10.18
C LYS A 81 2.86 -3.28 -9.85
N SER A 82 2.99 -3.63 -8.58
CA SER A 82 2.93 -5.03 -8.14
C SER A 82 2.61 -5.08 -6.66
N ILE A 83 2.04 -6.21 -6.24
CA ILE A 83 1.68 -6.45 -4.85
C ILE A 83 2.21 -7.82 -4.45
N TYR A 84 2.88 -7.84 -3.31
CA TYR A 84 3.43 -9.07 -2.73
C TYR A 84 2.90 -9.21 -1.30
N TYR A 85 2.89 -10.41 -0.78
CA TYR A 85 2.65 -10.64 0.64
C TYR A 85 3.81 -11.45 1.21
N ASP A 86 4.04 -11.31 2.50
CA ASP A 86 5.22 -11.90 3.13
C ASP A 86 5.02 -13.40 3.46
N CYS A 87 6.07 -14.01 4.01
CA CYS A 87 6.12 -15.46 4.20
C CYS A 87 5.04 -16.03 5.11
N ASP A 88 4.57 -15.23 6.08
CA ASP A 88 3.50 -15.65 6.98
C ASP A 88 2.15 -14.97 6.66
N CYS A 89 2.07 -14.29 5.52
CA CYS A 89 0.81 -13.79 4.93
C CYS A 89 0.12 -12.69 5.75
N ASP A 90 0.84 -11.98 6.58
CA ASP A 90 0.26 -10.94 7.46
C ASP A 90 0.69 -9.52 7.14
N THR A 91 1.44 -9.33 6.05
CA THR A 91 1.90 -8.00 5.60
C THR A 91 1.92 -8.00 4.09
N VAL A 92 1.50 -6.91 3.47
CA VAL A 92 1.62 -6.75 2.02
C VAL A 92 2.65 -5.68 1.69
N LEU A 93 3.37 -5.90 0.60
CA LEU A 93 4.30 -4.95 0.01
C LEU A 93 3.73 -4.51 -1.32
N ILE A 94 3.46 -3.22 -1.46
CA ILE A 94 2.92 -2.67 -2.70
C ILE A 94 3.98 -1.79 -3.34
N LYS A 95 4.44 -2.20 -4.51
CA LYS A 95 5.37 -1.41 -5.30
C LYS A 95 4.58 -0.48 -6.19
N VAL A 96 4.92 0.81 -6.14
CA VAL A 96 4.14 1.86 -6.79
C VAL A 96 5.03 2.79 -7.58
N ARG A 97 4.41 3.47 -8.54
CA ARG A 97 4.97 4.68 -9.12
C ARG A 97 4.39 5.86 -8.32
N GLN A 98 5.25 6.52 -7.56
CA GLN A 98 4.84 7.64 -6.71
C GLN A 98 4.87 8.94 -7.50
N ILE A 99 3.77 9.67 -7.46
CA ILE A 99 3.70 11.03 -7.99
C ILE A 99 3.91 11.99 -6.82
N GLY A 100 4.96 12.81 -6.88
CA GLY A 100 5.26 13.76 -5.82
C GLY A 100 5.70 13.10 -4.51
N ALA A 101 5.43 13.76 -3.40
CA ALA A 101 5.81 13.31 -2.08
C ALA A 101 4.79 12.33 -1.50
N ALA A 102 5.27 11.24 -0.89
CA ALA A 102 4.39 10.28 -0.24
C ALA A 102 3.87 10.79 1.11
N CYS A 103 4.69 11.56 1.82
CA CYS A 103 4.34 12.04 3.16
C CYS A 103 3.49 13.32 3.09
N HIS A 104 2.51 13.43 3.98
CA HIS A 104 1.67 14.64 4.07
C HIS A 104 2.47 15.88 4.46
N THR A 105 3.67 15.71 5.03
CA THR A 105 4.60 16.81 5.33
C THR A 105 5.39 17.25 4.10
N ASN A 106 5.04 16.74 2.93
CA ASN A 106 5.68 17.01 1.65
C ASN A 106 7.09 16.45 1.52
N LYS A 107 7.47 15.50 2.34
CA LYS A 107 8.70 14.71 2.20
C LYS A 107 8.44 13.55 1.26
N ARG A 108 9.47 13.16 0.49
CA ARG A 108 9.35 12.02 -0.44
C ARG A 108 8.90 10.76 0.28
N SER A 109 9.50 10.47 1.44
CA SER A 109 9.17 9.32 2.27
C SER A 109 8.70 9.78 3.64
N CYS A 110 7.83 9.00 4.25
CA CYS A 110 7.45 9.19 5.65
C CYS A 110 8.60 8.83 6.59
N PHE A 111 9.56 8.03 6.12
CA PHE A 111 10.68 7.54 6.93
C PHE A 111 11.92 8.42 6.74
N TYR A 112 11.86 9.65 7.21
CA TYR A 112 12.95 10.61 7.04
C TYR A 112 13.68 10.95 8.33
N ARG A 113 13.27 10.39 9.46
CA ARG A 113 13.91 10.59 10.76
C ARG A 113 14.66 9.33 11.13
N GLU A 114 15.91 9.50 11.48
CA GLU A 114 16.78 8.39 11.81
C GLU A 114 17.03 8.36 13.33
N ILE A 115 16.98 7.15 13.90
CA ILE A 115 17.38 6.95 15.30
C ILE A 115 18.86 6.62 15.27
N LYS A 116 19.66 7.50 15.83
CA LYS A 116 21.12 7.31 15.91
C LYS A 116 21.45 6.33 17.03
N LYS A 117 22.39 5.43 16.79
CA LYS A 117 22.87 4.50 17.82
C LYS A 117 24.04 5.09 18.59
#